data_2160ca3130d86fcf2db959d0373c6adc
#
_entry.id   2160ca3130d86fcf2db959d0373c6adc
#
_cell.length_a   1.000
_cell.length_b   1.000
_cell.length_c   1.000
_cell.angle_alpha   90.00
_cell.angle_beta   90.00
_cell.angle_gamma   90.00
#
_symmetry.space_group_name_H-M   'P 1'
#
loop_
_entity.id
_entity.type
_entity.pdbx_description
1 polymer ?
#
loop_
_entity_poly.entity_id
_entity_poly.type
_entity_poly.pdbx_seq_one_letter_code
_entity_poly.pdbx_strand_id
1 'polypeptide(L)'
;PEGIKDNDAIFTEQIALAVKSLGALETERGDYVAILGANTLGIIAAELCIYYQLVPIVIDVDETKLSLAENHGIYYTINPSKADVRQRIIEITGGKLAEFTLYEPRSNMLPNYIPSITQEGGTVAVIGYNYFLSNLQLNLGDVLEKQLNVTAVKNGYGEFNTAINLLANKVINTEGFIDSVIKFDDIDRELPRISEDKY
;
A
#
# COMPACT_ATOMS: atom_id res chain seq x y z
N PRO A 1 14.96 -7.89 -18.26
CA PRO A 1 16.33 -8.33 -17.99
C PRO A 1 16.38 -9.84 -17.81
N GLU A 2 17.49 -10.46 -18.14
CA GLU A 2 17.71 -11.85 -17.83
C GLU A 2 17.72 -12.05 -16.30
N GLY A 3 17.03 -13.10 -15.80
CA GLY A 3 17.03 -13.45 -14.39
C GLY A 3 15.81 -13.06 -13.57
N ILE A 4 14.82 -12.33 -14.10
CA ILE A 4 13.52 -12.17 -13.46
C ILE A 4 12.67 -13.40 -13.82
N LYS A 5 12.11 -14.04 -12.79
CA LYS A 5 11.17 -15.17 -12.99
C LYS A 5 9.81 -14.64 -13.44
N ASP A 6 9.07 -15.44 -14.19
CA ASP A 6 7.72 -15.07 -14.66
C ASP A 6 6.79 -14.71 -13.49
N ASN A 7 6.88 -15.47 -12.39
CA ASN A 7 6.08 -15.23 -11.18
C ASN A 7 6.42 -13.91 -10.49
N ASP A 8 7.63 -13.40 -10.64
CA ASP A 8 8.01 -12.09 -10.09
C ASP A 8 7.59 -10.97 -11.06
N ALA A 9 7.69 -11.23 -12.36
CA ALA A 9 7.40 -10.26 -13.41
C ALA A 9 5.92 -9.80 -13.44
N ILE A 10 4.99 -10.64 -12.96
CA ILE A 10 3.55 -10.28 -12.89
C ILE A 10 3.28 -9.09 -11.96
N PHE A 11 4.16 -8.81 -11.00
CA PHE A 11 4.04 -7.67 -10.06
C PHE A 11 4.58 -6.35 -10.61
N THR A 12 5.12 -6.33 -11.84
CA THR A 12 5.71 -5.12 -12.44
C THR A 12 4.74 -3.92 -12.43
N GLU A 13 3.45 -4.15 -12.69
CA GLU A 13 2.44 -3.07 -12.71
C GLU A 13 2.21 -2.49 -11.31
N GLN A 14 2.08 -3.35 -10.29
CA GLN A 14 1.89 -2.91 -8.91
C GLN A 14 3.12 -2.19 -8.37
N ILE A 15 4.32 -2.67 -8.70
CA ILE A 15 5.56 -2.00 -8.32
C ILE A 15 5.66 -0.63 -9.01
N ALA A 16 5.34 -0.55 -10.30
CA ALA A 16 5.33 0.72 -11.03
C ALA A 16 4.32 1.71 -10.43
N LEU A 17 3.14 1.23 -10.02
CA LEU A 17 2.15 2.06 -9.34
C LEU A 17 2.66 2.55 -7.98
N ALA A 18 3.29 1.69 -7.17
CA ALA A 18 3.85 2.07 -5.89
C ALA A 18 5.00 3.09 -6.03
N VAL A 19 5.92 2.89 -7.00
CA VAL A 19 6.98 3.85 -7.33
C VAL A 19 6.40 5.22 -7.66
N LYS A 20 5.42 5.26 -8.55
CA LYS A 20 4.78 6.51 -8.96
C LYS A 20 4.03 7.17 -7.80
N SER A 21 3.42 6.37 -6.94
CA SER A 21 2.67 6.88 -5.78
C SER A 21 3.59 7.54 -4.75
N LEU A 22 4.73 6.92 -4.45
CA LEU A 22 5.74 7.52 -3.59
C LEU A 22 6.41 8.74 -4.22
N GLY A 23 6.65 8.69 -5.54
CA GLY A 23 7.18 9.84 -6.28
C GLY A 23 6.22 11.05 -6.35
N ALA A 24 4.93 10.86 -6.08
CA ALA A 24 3.95 11.93 -5.97
C ALA A 24 3.93 12.59 -4.57
N LEU A 25 4.68 12.04 -3.63
CA LEU A 25 4.89 12.58 -2.28
C LEU A 25 6.25 13.28 -2.24
N GLU A 26 6.30 14.48 -1.76
CA GLU A 26 7.56 15.22 -1.56
C GLU A 26 8.20 14.78 -0.24
N THR A 27 8.69 13.53 -0.20
CA THR A 27 9.21 12.91 1.02
C THR A 27 10.67 13.24 1.29
N GLU A 28 11.01 13.29 2.59
CA GLU A 28 12.37 13.33 3.09
C GLU A 28 12.72 12.04 3.84
N ARG A 29 14.02 11.76 4.02
CA ARG A 29 14.47 10.59 4.76
C ARG A 29 14.01 10.64 6.20
N GLY A 30 13.41 9.53 6.66
CA GLY A 30 12.89 9.42 8.01
C GLY A 30 11.41 9.81 8.15
N ASP A 31 10.77 10.32 7.10
CA ASP A 31 9.34 10.60 7.13
C ASP A 31 8.52 9.34 7.32
N TYR A 32 7.42 9.46 8.05
CA TYR A 32 6.49 8.39 8.31
C TYR A 32 5.40 8.33 7.24
N VAL A 33 5.22 7.16 6.67
CA VAL A 33 4.19 6.89 5.66
C VAL A 33 3.18 5.88 6.21
N ALA A 34 1.98 6.33 6.55
CA ALA A 34 0.88 5.44 6.90
C ALA A 34 0.30 4.81 5.63
N ILE A 35 0.22 3.49 5.60
CA ILE A 35 -0.29 2.72 4.46
C ILE A 35 -1.55 1.99 4.90
N LEU A 36 -2.69 2.37 4.33
CA LEU A 36 -3.98 1.77 4.62
C LEU A 36 -4.24 0.56 3.71
N GLY A 37 -3.98 -0.62 4.26
CA GLY A 37 -4.12 -1.92 3.63
C GLY A 37 -2.79 -2.66 3.49
N ALA A 38 -2.74 -3.91 4.00
CA ALA A 38 -1.61 -4.83 3.88
C ALA A 38 -1.80 -5.82 2.72
N ASN A 39 -2.42 -5.38 1.62
CA ASN A 39 -2.46 -6.17 0.39
C ASN A 39 -1.11 -6.11 -0.35
N THR A 40 -0.99 -6.84 -1.43
CA THR A 40 0.25 -6.89 -2.23
C THR A 40 0.80 -5.51 -2.58
N LEU A 41 -0.06 -4.56 -3.01
CA LEU A 41 0.36 -3.20 -3.34
C LEU A 41 0.83 -2.43 -2.10
N GLY A 42 0.13 -2.57 -0.98
CA GLY A 42 0.50 -1.93 0.29
C GLY A 42 1.85 -2.43 0.83
N ILE A 43 2.10 -3.75 0.75
CA ILE A 43 3.38 -4.33 1.17
C ILE A 43 4.51 -3.88 0.24
N ILE A 44 4.31 -3.91 -1.09
CA ILE A 44 5.28 -3.38 -2.06
C ILE A 44 5.61 -1.90 -1.78
N ALA A 45 4.58 -1.09 -1.50
CA ALA A 45 4.79 0.32 -1.17
C ALA A 45 5.60 0.49 0.13
N ALA A 46 5.37 -0.38 1.13
CA ALA A 46 6.13 -0.36 2.38
C ALA A 46 7.59 -0.78 2.19
N GLU A 47 7.88 -1.80 1.38
CA GLU A 47 9.25 -2.17 1.01
C GLU A 47 9.97 -1.02 0.29
N LEU A 48 9.28 -0.33 -0.63
CA LEU A 48 9.82 0.84 -1.31
C LEU A 48 10.06 2.01 -0.33
N CYS A 49 9.18 2.22 0.65
CA CYS A 49 9.43 3.18 1.72
C CYS A 49 10.77 2.88 2.43
N ILE A 50 11.00 1.63 2.83
CA ILE A 50 12.26 1.21 3.46
C ILE A 50 13.45 1.47 2.51
N TYR A 51 13.32 1.11 1.25
CA TYR A 51 14.36 1.34 0.25
C TYR A 51 14.69 2.82 0.07
N TYR A 52 13.70 3.71 0.12
CA TYR A 52 13.87 5.16 0.06
C TYR A 52 14.20 5.81 1.42
N GLN A 53 14.43 4.97 2.46
CA GLN A 53 14.75 5.44 3.82
C GLN A 53 13.62 6.21 4.49
N LEU A 54 12.38 5.89 4.15
CA LEU A 54 11.16 6.30 4.83
C LEU A 54 10.76 5.26 5.88
N VAL A 55 9.84 5.61 6.76
CA VAL A 55 9.33 4.72 7.82
C VAL A 55 7.89 4.33 7.53
N PRO A 56 7.62 3.14 6.97
CA PRO A 56 6.26 2.69 6.72
C PRO A 56 5.57 2.25 8.01
N ILE A 57 4.26 2.58 8.12
CA ILE A 57 3.35 2.08 9.14
C ILE A 57 2.17 1.45 8.40
N VAL A 58 2.11 0.11 8.38
CA VAL A 58 1.07 -0.62 7.64
C VAL A 58 -0.11 -0.93 8.56
N ILE A 59 -1.32 -0.64 8.08
CA ILE A 59 -2.55 -0.74 8.87
C ILE A 59 -3.54 -1.63 8.14
N ASP A 60 -3.95 -2.74 8.75
CA ASP A 60 -4.97 -3.65 8.21
C ASP A 60 -5.72 -4.36 9.34
N VAL A 61 -6.96 -4.77 9.08
CA VAL A 61 -7.78 -5.56 10.02
C VAL A 61 -7.42 -7.05 10.00
N ASP A 62 -6.76 -7.51 8.94
CA ASP A 62 -6.41 -8.91 8.70
C ASP A 62 -5.00 -9.21 9.24
N GLU A 63 -4.95 -10.03 10.30
CA GLU A 63 -3.69 -10.45 10.93
C GLU A 63 -2.79 -11.25 9.98
N THR A 64 -3.37 -12.03 9.08
CA THR A 64 -2.58 -12.83 8.12
C THR A 64 -1.81 -11.92 7.18
N LYS A 65 -2.47 -10.86 6.71
CA LYS A 65 -1.83 -9.85 5.86
C LYS A 65 -0.78 -9.03 6.62
N LEU A 66 -1.06 -8.67 7.88
CA LEU A 66 -0.06 -7.99 8.71
C LEU A 66 1.14 -8.89 8.99
N SER A 67 0.93 -10.18 9.26
CA SER A 67 2.03 -11.14 9.44
C SER A 67 2.86 -11.29 8.15
N LEU A 68 2.21 -11.26 6.97
CA LEU A 68 2.94 -11.23 5.70
C LEU A 68 3.78 -9.96 5.58
N ALA A 69 3.24 -8.80 5.92
CA ALA A 69 3.98 -7.55 5.93
C ALA A 69 5.21 -7.62 6.86
N GLU A 70 5.06 -8.19 8.05
CA GLU A 70 6.18 -8.40 8.99
C GLU A 70 7.25 -9.33 8.41
N ASN A 71 6.86 -10.40 7.69
CA ASN A 71 7.80 -11.29 7.00
C ASN A 71 8.54 -10.59 5.86
N HIS A 72 7.98 -9.52 5.30
CA HIS A 72 8.62 -8.61 4.34
C HIS A 72 9.48 -7.52 5.00
N GLY A 73 9.71 -7.60 6.31
CA GLY A 73 10.59 -6.69 7.04
C GLY A 73 9.94 -5.37 7.47
N ILE A 74 8.62 -5.25 7.35
CA ILE A 74 7.90 -4.08 7.84
C ILE A 74 7.76 -4.17 9.37
N TYR A 75 8.39 -3.25 10.07
CA TYR A 75 8.47 -3.27 11.53
C TYR A 75 7.19 -2.74 12.21
N TYR A 76 6.54 -1.73 11.62
CA TYR A 76 5.36 -1.13 12.21
C TYR A 76 4.10 -1.61 11.49
N THR A 77 3.35 -2.47 12.17
CA THR A 77 2.03 -2.94 11.75
C THR A 77 0.99 -2.59 12.81
N ILE A 78 -0.22 -2.24 12.41
CA ILE A 78 -1.31 -1.88 13.32
C ILE A 78 -2.60 -2.58 12.88
N ASN A 79 -3.21 -3.34 13.80
CA ASN A 79 -4.55 -3.86 13.61
C ASN A 79 -5.57 -2.99 14.36
N PRO A 80 -6.47 -2.29 13.63
CA PRO A 80 -7.51 -1.44 14.23
C PRO A 80 -8.48 -2.17 15.17
N SER A 81 -8.61 -3.49 15.02
CA SER A 81 -9.46 -4.30 15.91
C SER A 81 -8.82 -4.55 17.28
N LYS A 82 -7.51 -4.31 17.42
CA LYS A 82 -6.73 -4.60 18.62
C LYS A 82 -6.17 -3.34 19.28
N ALA A 83 -6.04 -2.26 18.55
CA ALA A 83 -5.42 -1.02 19.04
C ALA A 83 -6.09 0.23 18.45
N ASP A 84 -6.03 1.33 19.19
CA ASP A 84 -6.35 2.65 18.66
C ASP A 84 -5.24 3.06 17.68
N VAL A 85 -5.61 3.18 16.40
CA VAL A 85 -4.67 3.45 15.31
C VAL A 85 -3.97 4.80 15.51
N ARG A 86 -4.75 5.84 15.86
CA ARG A 86 -4.21 7.18 16.06
C ARG A 86 -3.19 7.21 17.20
N GLN A 87 -3.54 6.59 18.33
CA GLN A 87 -2.66 6.53 19.49
C GLN A 87 -1.36 5.78 19.18
N ARG A 88 -1.46 4.66 18.46
CA ARG A 88 -0.27 3.88 18.05
C ARG A 88 0.64 4.67 17.11
N ILE A 89 0.08 5.42 16.16
CA ILE A 89 0.89 6.28 15.27
C ILE A 89 1.59 7.37 16.08
N ILE A 90 0.90 8.02 17.02
CA ILE A 90 1.51 9.02 17.92
C ILE A 90 2.69 8.43 18.70
N GLU A 91 2.55 7.20 19.22
CA GLU A 91 3.64 6.51 19.93
C GLU A 91 4.83 6.21 19.01
N ILE A 92 4.56 5.71 17.78
CA ILE A 92 5.59 5.36 16.80
C ILE A 92 6.34 6.60 16.32
N THR A 93 5.62 7.70 16.09
CA THR A 93 6.19 8.95 15.54
C THR A 93 6.74 9.92 16.60
N GLY A 94 6.72 9.52 17.87
CA GLY A 94 7.22 10.35 18.95
C GLY A 94 6.37 11.59 19.24
N GLY A 95 5.05 11.47 19.12
CA GLY A 95 4.09 12.52 19.47
C GLY A 95 3.43 13.22 18.28
N LYS A 96 3.79 12.82 17.06
CA LYS A 96 3.22 13.36 15.80
C LYS A 96 2.20 12.38 15.19
N LEU A 97 1.75 12.70 14.02
CA LEU A 97 1.05 11.79 13.09
C LEU A 97 1.93 11.56 11.85
N ALA A 98 1.50 10.71 10.94
CA ALA A 98 2.26 10.45 9.72
C ALA A 98 2.26 11.68 8.80
N GLU A 99 3.41 12.01 8.21
CA GLU A 99 3.54 13.07 7.21
C GLU A 99 2.75 12.73 5.94
N PHE A 100 2.73 11.46 5.60
CA PHE A 100 2.12 10.94 4.38
C PHE A 100 1.19 9.78 4.68
N THR A 101 0.11 9.69 3.88
CA THR A 101 -0.79 8.54 3.90
C THR A 101 -1.00 8.02 2.49
N LEU A 102 -0.75 6.72 2.28
CA LEU A 102 -1.14 6.00 1.07
C LEU A 102 -2.44 5.27 1.33
N TYR A 103 -3.43 5.50 0.48
CA TYR A 103 -4.73 4.85 0.56
C TYR A 103 -5.09 4.17 -0.76
N GLU A 104 -5.23 2.86 -0.72
CA GLU A 104 -5.78 2.09 -1.83
C GLU A 104 -7.26 1.78 -1.56
N PRO A 105 -8.19 2.27 -2.40
CA PRO A 105 -9.62 2.07 -2.20
C PRO A 105 -10.10 0.61 -2.21
N ARG A 106 -9.28 -0.32 -2.73
CA ARG A 106 -9.58 -1.76 -2.69
C ARG A 106 -9.20 -2.42 -1.37
N SER A 107 -8.45 -1.72 -0.52
CA SER A 107 -8.18 -2.23 0.81
C SER A 107 -9.47 -2.29 1.63
N ASN A 108 -9.52 -3.20 2.60
CA ASN A 108 -10.64 -3.29 3.55
C ASN A 108 -10.66 -2.13 4.55
N MET A 109 -9.72 -1.18 4.41
CA MET A 109 -9.58 -0.03 5.28
C MET A 109 -10.50 1.10 4.84
N LEU A 110 -11.11 1.77 5.80
CA LEU A 110 -12.01 2.88 5.53
C LEU A 110 -11.27 4.21 5.42
N PRO A 111 -11.67 5.09 4.49
CA PRO A 111 -11.02 6.39 4.29
C PRO A 111 -11.17 7.34 5.49
N ASN A 112 -12.11 7.08 6.40
CA ASN A 112 -12.30 7.87 7.62
C ASN A 112 -11.12 7.81 8.60
N TYR A 113 -10.20 6.85 8.46
CA TYR A 113 -8.95 6.86 9.22
C TYR A 113 -8.01 7.99 8.79
N ILE A 114 -8.04 8.37 7.50
CA ILE A 114 -7.10 9.32 6.90
C ILE A 114 -6.90 10.60 7.74
N PRO A 115 -7.97 11.34 8.12
CA PRO A 115 -7.77 12.58 8.87
C PRO A 115 -7.23 12.35 10.28
N SER A 116 -7.50 11.18 10.87
CA SER A 116 -7.06 10.87 12.24
C SER A 116 -5.59 10.45 12.34
N ILE A 117 -4.99 10.01 11.23
CA ILE A 117 -3.63 9.45 11.17
C ILE A 117 -2.63 10.33 10.43
N THR A 118 -3.10 11.24 9.58
CA THR A 118 -2.24 12.18 8.83
C THR A 118 -2.08 13.48 9.62
N GLN A 119 -0.87 14.00 9.69
CA GLN A 119 -0.61 15.28 10.36
C GLN A 119 -1.26 16.46 9.62
N GLU A 120 -1.38 17.60 10.28
CA GLU A 120 -1.81 18.84 9.65
C GLU A 120 -0.82 19.25 8.54
N GLY A 121 -1.34 19.66 7.39
CA GLY A 121 -0.54 19.96 6.20
C GLY A 121 0.02 18.72 5.48
N GLY A 122 -0.23 17.51 6.00
CA GLY A 122 0.26 16.27 5.41
C GLY A 122 -0.35 15.95 4.04
N THR A 123 0.27 15.02 3.32
CA THR A 123 -0.18 14.64 1.98
C THR A 123 -0.77 13.23 1.97
N VAL A 124 -1.94 13.11 1.34
CA VAL A 124 -2.67 11.84 1.14
C VAL A 124 -2.62 11.49 -0.33
N ALA A 125 -2.03 10.34 -0.67
CA ALA A 125 -2.11 9.77 -2.01
C ALA A 125 -3.18 8.68 -2.06
N VAL A 126 -4.21 8.91 -2.88
CA VAL A 126 -5.21 7.90 -3.24
C VAL A 126 -4.69 7.17 -4.46
N ILE A 127 -4.41 5.87 -4.32
CA ILE A 127 -3.66 5.10 -5.31
C ILE A 127 -4.48 3.97 -5.93
N GLY A 128 -4.20 3.70 -7.21
CA GLY A 128 -4.93 2.71 -7.98
C GLY A 128 -6.28 3.21 -8.49
N TYR A 129 -6.84 2.45 -9.42
CA TYR A 129 -8.15 2.72 -9.99
C TYR A 129 -9.03 1.48 -9.89
N ASN A 130 -10.16 1.62 -9.21
CA ASN A 130 -11.16 0.58 -9.20
C ASN A 130 -12.48 1.11 -9.77
N TYR A 131 -12.89 0.55 -10.89
CA TYR A 131 -14.13 0.93 -11.60
C TYR A 131 -15.40 0.72 -10.74
N PHE A 132 -15.33 -0.19 -9.76
CA PHE A 132 -16.46 -0.53 -8.89
C PHE A 132 -16.57 0.35 -7.64
N LEU A 133 -15.57 1.18 -7.35
CA LEU A 133 -15.55 2.07 -6.18
C LEU A 133 -15.87 3.51 -6.55
N SER A 134 -16.98 3.71 -7.29
CA SER A 134 -17.44 5.04 -7.70
C SER A 134 -17.89 5.95 -6.54
N ASN A 135 -17.96 5.44 -5.30
CA ASN A 135 -18.50 6.15 -4.13
C ASN A 135 -17.47 6.34 -3.01
N LEU A 136 -16.22 6.59 -3.36
CA LEU A 136 -15.20 6.95 -2.38
C LEU A 136 -15.56 8.29 -1.74
N GLN A 137 -15.88 8.27 -0.45
CA GLN A 137 -16.22 9.49 0.30
C GLN A 137 -15.04 9.87 1.19
N LEU A 138 -14.31 10.91 0.79
CA LEU A 138 -13.44 11.64 1.68
C LEU A 138 -14.20 12.87 2.18
N ASN A 139 -14.25 13.06 3.50
CA ASN A 139 -14.91 14.22 4.06
C ASN A 139 -14.07 15.48 3.78
N LEU A 140 -14.58 16.37 2.93
CA LEU A 140 -13.88 17.61 2.58
C LEU A 140 -13.75 18.56 3.77
N GLY A 141 -14.62 18.46 4.78
CA GLY A 141 -14.48 19.21 6.02
C GLY A 141 -13.20 18.86 6.76
N ASP A 142 -12.90 17.57 6.89
CA ASP A 142 -11.67 17.08 7.53
C ASP A 142 -10.42 17.47 6.73
N VAL A 143 -10.50 17.42 5.39
CA VAL A 143 -9.42 17.86 4.50
C VAL A 143 -9.11 19.34 4.72
N LEU A 144 -10.16 20.17 4.82
CA LEU A 144 -10.01 21.61 5.04
C LEU A 144 -9.48 21.92 6.44
N GLU A 145 -10.05 21.28 7.47
CA GLU A 145 -9.66 21.51 8.87
C GLU A 145 -8.18 21.18 9.09
N LYS A 146 -7.70 20.07 8.51
CA LYS A 146 -6.32 19.63 8.62
C LYS A 146 -5.38 20.13 7.53
N GLN A 147 -5.88 20.96 6.61
CA GLN A 147 -5.11 21.51 5.49
C GLN A 147 -4.40 20.40 4.68
N LEU A 148 -5.06 19.23 4.49
CA LEU A 148 -4.46 18.10 3.82
C LEU A 148 -4.28 18.36 2.33
N ASN A 149 -3.14 17.96 1.79
CA ASN A 149 -2.93 17.84 0.35
C ASN A 149 -3.42 16.48 -0.11
N VAL A 150 -4.31 16.43 -1.09
CA VAL A 150 -4.82 15.17 -1.63
C VAL A 150 -4.40 15.04 -3.08
N THR A 151 -3.65 14.00 -3.37
CA THR A 151 -3.23 13.64 -4.73
C THR A 151 -3.80 12.29 -5.14
N ALA A 152 -3.91 12.03 -6.43
CA ALA A 152 -4.42 10.77 -6.95
C ALA A 152 -3.47 10.17 -7.99
N VAL A 153 -3.16 8.90 -7.84
CA VAL A 153 -2.31 8.15 -8.76
C VAL A 153 -3.07 6.95 -9.33
N LYS A 154 -3.48 7.05 -10.58
CA LYS A 154 -4.35 6.06 -11.24
C LYS A 154 -3.63 4.76 -11.56
N ASN A 155 -2.40 4.83 -12.06
CA ASN A 155 -1.63 3.68 -12.56
C ASN A 155 -0.13 3.98 -12.55
N GLY A 156 0.68 2.93 -12.76
CA GLY A 156 2.15 3.01 -12.81
C GLY A 156 2.74 3.42 -14.16
N TYR A 157 1.94 3.98 -15.08
CA TYR A 157 2.45 4.36 -16.41
C TYR A 157 3.63 5.33 -16.31
N GLY A 158 4.70 4.99 -17.00
CA GLY A 158 5.98 5.70 -16.96
C GLY A 158 7.04 5.05 -16.08
N GLU A 159 6.65 4.19 -15.11
CA GLU A 159 7.56 3.61 -14.11
C GLU A 159 7.88 2.12 -14.34
N PHE A 160 7.47 1.53 -15.47
CA PHE A 160 7.72 0.10 -15.72
C PHE A 160 9.21 -0.25 -15.78
N ASN A 161 10.05 0.61 -16.34
CA ASN A 161 11.50 0.38 -16.38
C ASN A 161 12.10 0.40 -14.97
N THR A 162 11.65 1.31 -14.11
CA THR A 162 12.02 1.39 -12.70
C THR A 162 11.60 0.13 -11.96
N ALA A 163 10.35 -0.31 -12.15
CA ALA A 163 9.82 -1.52 -11.53
C ALA A 163 10.62 -2.79 -11.91
N ILE A 164 10.92 -2.95 -13.20
CA ILE A 164 11.73 -4.06 -13.70
C ILE A 164 13.14 -4.02 -13.10
N ASN A 165 13.73 -2.84 -12.98
CA ASN A 165 15.06 -2.69 -12.39
C ASN A 165 15.06 -3.05 -10.88
N LEU A 166 14.02 -2.66 -10.15
CA LEU A 166 13.85 -3.00 -8.73
C LEU A 166 13.72 -4.53 -8.53
N LEU A 167 12.94 -5.20 -9.39
CA LEU A 167 12.83 -6.67 -9.39
C LEU A 167 14.17 -7.33 -9.71
N ALA A 168 14.87 -6.88 -10.76
CA ALA A 168 16.16 -7.45 -11.17
C ALA A 168 17.21 -7.33 -10.07
N ASN A 169 17.18 -6.26 -9.30
CA ASN A 169 18.09 -6.02 -8.18
C ASN A 169 17.57 -6.58 -6.84
N LYS A 170 16.46 -7.32 -6.85
CA LYS A 170 15.86 -7.95 -5.65
C LYS A 170 15.58 -6.94 -4.52
N VAL A 171 15.19 -5.73 -4.89
CA VAL A 171 14.76 -4.70 -3.94
C VAL A 171 13.37 -5.04 -3.40
N ILE A 172 12.50 -5.59 -4.26
CA ILE A 172 11.17 -6.06 -3.89
C ILE A 172 11.20 -7.57 -3.72
N ASN A 173 10.74 -8.04 -2.57
CA ASN A 173 10.47 -9.44 -2.31
C ASN A 173 9.05 -9.77 -2.78
N THR A 174 8.88 -10.84 -3.56
CA THR A 174 7.57 -11.28 -4.09
C THR A 174 7.06 -12.56 -3.41
N GLU A 175 7.80 -13.06 -2.43
CA GLU A 175 7.47 -14.30 -1.72
C GLU A 175 6.16 -14.15 -0.93
N GLY A 176 5.27 -15.12 -1.07
CA GLY A 176 3.97 -15.10 -0.37
C GLY A 176 2.88 -14.24 -1.03
N PHE A 177 3.15 -13.57 -2.16
CA PHE A 177 2.12 -12.83 -2.89
C PHE A 177 1.28 -13.70 -3.84
N ILE A 178 1.75 -14.92 -4.15
CA ILE A 178 1.04 -15.88 -5.01
C ILE A 178 0.51 -17.01 -4.14
N ASP A 179 -0.80 -17.11 -4.02
CA ASP A 179 -1.45 -18.20 -3.28
C ASP A 179 -1.43 -19.50 -4.07
N SER A 180 -1.69 -19.45 -5.37
CA SER A 180 -1.76 -20.62 -6.21
C SER A 180 -1.43 -20.33 -7.67
N VAL A 181 -0.93 -21.36 -8.37
CA VAL A 181 -0.71 -21.33 -9.82
C VAL A 181 -1.58 -22.41 -10.44
N ILE A 182 -2.48 -22.01 -11.32
CA ILE A 182 -3.40 -22.90 -12.01
C ILE A 182 -3.02 -23.03 -13.49
N LYS A 183 -3.35 -24.16 -14.12
CA LYS A 183 -3.18 -24.31 -15.55
C LYS A 183 -4.26 -23.55 -16.30
N PHE A 184 -3.94 -23.07 -17.50
CA PHE A 184 -4.88 -22.34 -18.33
C PHE A 184 -6.17 -23.13 -18.61
N ASP A 185 -6.08 -24.44 -18.87
CA ASP A 185 -7.21 -25.32 -19.13
C ASP A 185 -8.13 -25.52 -17.90
N ASP A 186 -7.68 -25.18 -16.72
CA ASP A 186 -8.44 -25.29 -15.46
C ASP A 186 -9.15 -24.00 -15.06
N ILE A 187 -8.98 -22.91 -15.80
CA ILE A 187 -9.51 -21.57 -15.47
C ILE A 187 -11.01 -21.60 -15.21
N ASP A 188 -11.80 -22.20 -16.10
CA ASP A 188 -13.27 -22.21 -15.98
C ASP A 188 -13.75 -22.91 -14.71
N ARG A 189 -12.97 -23.88 -14.22
CA ARG A 189 -13.26 -24.60 -12.97
C ARG A 189 -12.83 -23.83 -11.73
N GLU A 190 -11.68 -23.19 -11.77
CA GLU A 190 -11.07 -22.54 -10.61
C GLU A 190 -11.53 -21.08 -10.41
N LEU A 191 -11.87 -20.38 -11.50
CA LEU A 191 -12.29 -18.98 -11.44
C LEU A 191 -13.49 -18.72 -10.50
N PRO A 192 -14.55 -19.56 -10.46
CA PRO A 192 -15.64 -19.38 -9.50
C PRO A 192 -15.17 -19.50 -8.05
N ARG A 193 -14.23 -20.39 -7.73
CA ARG A 193 -13.67 -20.57 -6.39
C ARG A 193 -12.86 -19.35 -5.95
N ILE A 194 -12.03 -18.80 -6.84
CA ILE A 194 -11.24 -17.59 -6.59
C ILE A 194 -12.16 -16.39 -6.35
N SER A 195 -13.30 -16.31 -7.04
CA SER A 195 -14.26 -15.20 -6.88
C SER A 195 -15.09 -15.29 -5.58
N GLU A 196 -15.19 -16.47 -4.98
CA GLU A 196 -15.88 -16.68 -3.69
C GLU A 196 -14.97 -16.37 -2.49
N ASP A 197 -13.66 -16.46 -2.64
CA ASP A 197 -12.70 -16.01 -1.64
C ASP A 197 -12.76 -14.48 -1.60
N LYS A 198 -13.40 -13.96 -0.56
CA LYS A 198 -13.61 -12.52 -0.36
C LYS A 198 -12.25 -11.81 -0.22
N TYR A 199 -11.97 -10.97 -1.20
CA TYR A 199 -10.92 -9.98 -1.12
C TYR A 199 -11.25 -8.92 -0.07
#